data_e1322ea4ef7555057f4595bc79720f32
#
_entry.id   e1322ea4ef7555057f4595bc79720f32
#
_cell.length_a   1.000
_cell.length_b   1.000
_cell.length_c   1.000
_cell.angle_alpha   90.00
_cell.angle_beta   90.00
_cell.angle_gamma   90.00
#
_symmetry.space_group_name_H-M   'P 1'
#
loop_
_entity.id
_entity.type
_entity.pdbx_description
1 polymer ?
#
loop_
_entity_poly.entity_id
_entity_poly.type
_entity_poly.pdbx_seq_one_letter_code
_entity_poly.pdbx_strand_id
1 'polypeptide(L)'
;MSELLDLPRRILEDLDGAVVGKRELKRLLLIGMLAGGHVLIEGPPGTGKTTTARAFCQALGGVFKRIQFTPDMLPSDVTGFYLYRTDGDSRFIEGPVFANVVLADELNRTTPRTQAALLESMAEGQVTIEGVTHTLPRPMMVIGSQMPYGGPGTYPLTTVQADRFLLHGWSGMPSVEEEREIVGAIDRIERNIVNPVVGPQAILDLRREVAMVHVSPLIVQYILSLLEVIRAHDAVAEPVSPRVGIALFKASRAAAYLDGRDFVLPDDVKALFTSVVYHRLVLKPESEADGRTREDVVRATLEAAVVPRGQEFEG
;
A
#
# COMPACT_ATOMS: atom_id res chain seq x y z
N MET A 1 -24.53 -11.23 -13.56
CA MET A 1 -23.46 -10.86 -12.62
C MET A 1 -22.18 -10.88 -13.40
N SER A 2 -21.49 -9.79 -13.48
CA SER A 2 -20.38 -9.62 -14.43
C SER A 2 -19.20 -10.52 -14.08
N GLU A 3 -18.48 -11.04 -15.08
CA GLU A 3 -17.19 -11.75 -14.93
C GLU A 3 -16.20 -10.99 -14.05
N LEU A 4 -16.35 -9.67 -13.92
CA LEU A 4 -15.54 -8.80 -13.10
C LEU A 4 -15.64 -9.09 -11.60
N LEU A 5 -16.79 -9.56 -11.08
CA LEU A 5 -16.97 -9.84 -9.65
C LEU A 5 -16.11 -11.03 -9.15
N ASP A 6 -15.81 -11.99 -10.04
CA ASP A 6 -14.99 -13.15 -9.70
C ASP A 6 -13.48 -12.88 -9.80
N LEU A 7 -13.07 -11.84 -10.53
CA LEU A 7 -11.64 -11.57 -10.77
C LEU A 7 -10.83 -11.34 -9.49
N PRO A 8 -11.30 -10.55 -8.50
CA PRO A 8 -10.55 -10.36 -7.26
C PRO A 8 -10.28 -11.66 -6.50
N ARG A 9 -11.27 -12.54 -6.44
CA ARG A 9 -11.13 -13.86 -5.81
C ARG A 9 -10.09 -14.70 -6.55
N ARG A 10 -10.18 -14.79 -7.88
CA ARG A 10 -9.21 -15.52 -8.70
C ARG A 10 -7.79 -14.99 -8.56
N ILE A 11 -7.60 -13.67 -8.49
CA ILE A 11 -6.29 -13.06 -8.23
C ILE A 11 -5.72 -13.55 -6.89
N LEU A 12 -6.53 -13.57 -5.83
CA LEU A 12 -6.10 -14.03 -4.50
C LEU A 12 -5.81 -15.54 -4.48
N GLU A 13 -6.61 -16.36 -5.15
CA GLU A 13 -6.41 -17.81 -5.28
C GLU A 13 -5.08 -18.13 -6.01
N ASP A 14 -4.78 -17.44 -7.11
CA ASP A 14 -3.52 -17.59 -7.82
C ASP A 14 -2.31 -17.14 -6.98
N LEU A 15 -2.47 -16.07 -6.22
CA LEU A 15 -1.46 -15.62 -5.27
C LEU A 15 -1.24 -16.63 -4.14
N ASP A 16 -2.29 -17.30 -3.68
CA ASP A 16 -2.19 -18.34 -2.65
C ASP A 16 -1.46 -19.58 -3.19
N GLY A 17 -1.61 -19.88 -4.48
CA GLY A 17 -0.83 -20.93 -5.15
C GLY A 17 0.65 -20.59 -5.36
N ALA A 18 0.98 -19.31 -5.47
CA ALA A 18 2.33 -18.82 -5.79
C ALA A 18 3.17 -18.47 -4.56
N VAL A 19 2.53 -17.99 -3.50
CA VAL A 19 3.18 -17.50 -2.28
C VAL A 19 2.53 -18.14 -1.07
N VAL A 20 3.31 -18.90 -0.32
CA VAL A 20 2.85 -19.54 0.91
C VAL A 20 2.56 -18.49 1.98
N GLY A 21 1.43 -18.62 2.65
CA GLY A 21 1.01 -17.71 3.72
C GLY A 21 0.75 -16.27 3.24
N LYS A 22 1.03 -15.29 4.10
CA LYS A 22 0.91 -13.84 3.80
C LYS A 22 -0.48 -13.40 3.36
N ARG A 23 -1.53 -14.10 3.79
CA ARG A 23 -2.90 -13.88 3.33
C ARG A 23 -3.35 -12.42 3.51
N GLU A 24 -3.11 -11.85 4.71
CA GLU A 24 -3.44 -10.46 5.00
C GLU A 24 -2.71 -9.49 4.07
N LEU A 25 -1.41 -9.71 3.85
CA LEU A 25 -0.61 -8.85 2.98
C LEU A 25 -1.09 -8.90 1.53
N LYS A 26 -1.39 -10.08 0.99
CA LYS A 26 -1.96 -10.24 -0.36
C LYS A 26 -3.27 -9.48 -0.51
N ARG A 27 -4.18 -9.62 0.49
CA ARG A 27 -5.44 -8.89 0.53
C ARG A 27 -5.23 -7.39 0.59
N LEU A 28 -4.31 -6.88 1.44
CA LEU A 28 -3.97 -5.46 1.52
C LEU A 28 -3.40 -4.91 0.21
N LEU A 29 -2.54 -5.67 -0.49
CA LEU A 29 -2.03 -5.29 -1.80
C LEU A 29 -3.17 -5.13 -2.81
N LEU A 30 -4.10 -6.07 -2.84
CA LEU A 30 -5.24 -5.99 -3.76
C LEU A 30 -6.19 -4.84 -3.40
N ILE A 31 -6.49 -4.62 -2.12
CA ILE A 31 -7.24 -3.45 -1.65
C ILE A 31 -6.54 -2.16 -2.07
N GLY A 32 -5.24 -2.04 -1.84
CA GLY A 32 -4.45 -0.87 -2.24
C GLY A 32 -4.49 -0.61 -3.74
N MET A 33 -4.36 -1.67 -4.56
CA MET A 33 -4.44 -1.58 -6.01
C MET A 33 -5.83 -1.11 -6.47
N LEU A 34 -6.90 -1.69 -5.93
CA LEU A 34 -8.27 -1.34 -6.31
C LEU A 34 -8.71 0.03 -5.78
N ALA A 35 -8.25 0.42 -4.60
CA ALA A 35 -8.47 1.76 -4.04
C ALA A 35 -7.64 2.87 -4.74
N GLY A 36 -6.73 2.49 -5.64
CA GLY A 36 -5.88 3.43 -6.36
C GLY A 36 -4.80 4.08 -5.49
N GLY A 37 -4.26 3.33 -4.53
CA GLY A 37 -3.22 3.80 -3.61
C GLY A 37 -1.96 2.95 -3.64
N HIS A 38 -1.02 3.28 -2.76
CA HIS A 38 0.28 2.65 -2.58
C HIS A 38 0.33 1.97 -1.21
N VAL A 39 1.18 0.96 -1.05
CA VAL A 39 1.28 0.18 0.19
C VAL A 39 2.70 0.23 0.73
N LEU A 40 2.84 0.55 2.01
CA LEU A 40 4.08 0.46 2.76
C LEU A 40 4.12 -0.87 3.50
N ILE A 41 5.18 -1.65 3.31
CA ILE A 41 5.35 -2.95 3.98
C ILE A 41 6.53 -2.84 4.95
N GLU A 42 6.29 -3.16 6.21
CA GLU A 42 7.33 -3.33 7.20
C GLU A 42 7.55 -4.80 7.52
N GLY A 43 8.75 -5.13 7.92
CA GLY A 43 9.09 -6.48 8.36
C GLY A 43 10.55 -6.83 8.17
N PRO A 44 11.02 -7.89 8.85
CA PRO A 44 12.41 -8.32 8.78
C PRO A 44 12.81 -8.76 7.36
N PRO A 45 14.10 -8.81 7.05
CA PRO A 45 14.58 -9.33 5.77
C PRO A 45 14.23 -10.82 5.63
N GLY A 46 14.15 -11.30 4.38
CA GLY A 46 13.91 -12.72 4.10
C GLY A 46 12.46 -13.19 4.27
N THR A 47 11.50 -12.30 4.57
CA THR A 47 10.09 -12.67 4.78
C THR A 47 9.26 -12.75 3.52
N GLY A 48 9.87 -12.76 2.32
CA GLY A 48 9.16 -12.96 1.06
C GLY A 48 8.48 -11.71 0.47
N LYS A 49 8.81 -10.48 0.94
CA LYS A 49 8.24 -9.23 0.41
C LYS A 49 8.40 -9.10 -1.11
N THR A 50 9.60 -9.35 -1.62
CA THR A 50 9.90 -9.28 -3.07
C THR A 50 9.15 -10.35 -3.85
N THR A 51 9.09 -11.58 -3.34
CA THR A 51 8.36 -12.69 -3.96
C THR A 51 6.87 -12.37 -4.06
N THR A 52 6.28 -11.87 -2.96
CA THR A 52 4.87 -11.47 -2.91
C THR A 52 4.57 -10.34 -3.90
N ALA A 53 5.39 -9.29 -3.93
CA ALA A 53 5.19 -8.15 -4.84
C ALA A 53 5.33 -8.56 -6.32
N ARG A 54 6.27 -9.45 -6.64
CA ARG A 54 6.45 -9.98 -8.00
C ARG A 54 5.27 -10.84 -8.42
N ALA A 55 4.86 -11.81 -7.60
CA ALA A 55 3.72 -12.67 -7.88
C ALA A 55 2.44 -11.85 -8.05
N PHE A 56 2.23 -10.84 -7.18
CA PHE A 56 1.11 -9.92 -7.30
C PHE A 56 1.07 -9.21 -8.64
N CYS A 57 2.20 -8.65 -9.11
CA CYS A 57 2.26 -7.99 -10.40
C CYS A 57 2.01 -8.97 -11.56
N GLN A 58 2.55 -10.17 -11.50
CA GLN A 58 2.35 -11.20 -12.52
C GLN A 58 0.87 -11.58 -12.63
N ALA A 59 0.18 -11.78 -11.51
CA ALA A 59 -1.26 -12.06 -11.50
C ALA A 59 -2.09 -10.94 -12.15
N LEU A 60 -1.62 -9.69 -12.07
CA LEU A 60 -2.25 -8.52 -12.69
C LEU A 60 -1.85 -8.31 -14.17
N GLY A 61 -0.96 -9.12 -14.73
CA GLY A 61 -0.49 -8.98 -16.11
C GLY A 61 0.25 -7.68 -16.39
N GLY A 62 0.81 -7.05 -15.36
CA GLY A 62 1.49 -5.77 -15.44
C GLY A 62 3.02 -5.88 -15.53
N VAL A 63 3.66 -4.74 -15.77
CA VAL A 63 5.12 -4.61 -15.72
C VAL A 63 5.57 -4.44 -14.27
N PHE A 64 6.50 -5.29 -13.84
CA PHE A 64 7.14 -5.24 -12.52
C PHE A 64 8.55 -4.67 -12.61
N LYS A 65 8.88 -3.74 -11.73
CA LYS A 65 10.24 -3.25 -11.51
C LYS A 65 10.56 -3.24 -10.02
N ARG A 66 11.80 -3.61 -9.66
CA ARG A 66 12.33 -3.50 -8.31
C ARG A 66 13.42 -2.45 -8.26
N ILE A 67 13.35 -1.58 -7.28
CA ILE A 67 14.38 -0.59 -6.94
C ILE A 67 14.93 -1.01 -5.58
N GLN A 68 16.17 -1.46 -5.53
CA GLN A 68 16.88 -1.69 -4.26
C GLN A 68 17.53 -0.38 -3.87
N PHE A 69 16.99 0.30 -2.87
CA PHE A 69 17.51 1.58 -2.44
C PHE A 69 18.84 1.45 -1.69
N THR A 70 19.77 2.35 -2.02
CA THR A 70 21.09 2.49 -1.40
C THR A 70 21.40 3.96 -1.12
N PRO A 71 22.34 4.29 -0.20
CA PRO A 71 22.64 5.68 0.16
C PRO A 71 23.19 6.53 -0.98
N ASP A 72 23.82 5.92 -1.98
CA ASP A 72 24.46 6.55 -3.13
C ASP A 72 23.54 6.75 -4.34
N MET A 73 22.30 6.22 -4.30
CA MET A 73 21.34 6.39 -5.39
C MET A 73 20.95 7.84 -5.62
N LEU A 74 20.85 8.19 -6.91
CA LEU A 74 20.38 9.49 -7.37
C LEU A 74 18.87 9.45 -7.73
N PRO A 75 18.17 10.59 -7.70
CA PRO A 75 16.80 10.69 -8.22
C PRO A 75 16.63 10.17 -9.65
N SER A 76 17.62 10.40 -10.51
CA SER A 76 17.63 9.92 -11.91
C SER A 76 17.64 8.41 -12.04
N ASP A 77 18.18 7.68 -11.05
CA ASP A 77 18.16 6.21 -11.04
C ASP A 77 16.75 5.67 -10.82
N VAL A 78 15.86 6.49 -10.26
CA VAL A 78 14.43 6.19 -10.01
C VAL A 78 13.56 6.65 -11.18
N THR A 79 13.71 7.91 -11.61
CA THR A 79 12.84 8.57 -12.58
C THR A 79 13.31 8.48 -14.03
N GLY A 80 14.58 8.20 -14.24
CA GLY A 80 15.20 8.27 -15.57
C GLY A 80 15.88 9.60 -15.83
N PHE A 81 16.46 9.72 -17.01
CA PHE A 81 17.26 10.89 -17.41
C PHE A 81 17.33 11.02 -18.94
N TYR A 82 17.74 12.20 -19.43
CA TYR A 82 18.05 12.40 -20.84
C TYR A 82 19.49 12.03 -21.15
N LEU A 83 19.68 11.17 -22.16
CA LEU A 83 20.96 10.85 -22.73
C LEU A 83 21.22 11.79 -23.95
N TYR A 84 22.16 12.68 -23.80
CA TYR A 84 22.58 13.60 -24.86
C TYR A 84 23.68 12.96 -25.72
N ARG A 85 23.50 12.98 -27.02
CA ARG A 85 24.48 12.50 -27.99
C ARG A 85 25.29 13.67 -28.57
N THR A 86 26.50 13.39 -29.04
CA THR A 86 27.39 14.38 -29.63
C THR A 86 26.86 14.97 -30.93
N ASP A 87 25.95 14.28 -31.60
CA ASP A 87 25.24 14.73 -32.81
C ASP A 87 24.09 15.72 -32.55
N GLY A 88 23.85 16.09 -31.27
CA GLY A 88 22.80 17.01 -30.85
C GLY A 88 21.46 16.37 -30.63
N ASP A 89 21.32 15.03 -30.83
CA ASP A 89 20.12 14.30 -30.49
C ASP A 89 20.05 14.00 -28.98
N SER A 90 18.85 13.93 -28.42
CA SER A 90 18.63 13.54 -27.03
C SER A 90 17.56 12.49 -26.95
N ARG A 91 17.78 11.50 -26.07
CA ARG A 91 16.82 10.43 -25.82
C ARG A 91 16.51 10.33 -24.34
N PHE A 92 15.24 10.31 -24.00
CA PHE A 92 14.81 9.98 -22.63
C PHE A 92 15.02 8.49 -22.36
N ILE A 93 15.71 8.19 -21.27
CA ILE A 93 15.88 6.84 -20.72
C ILE A 93 14.98 6.70 -19.53
N GLU A 94 13.93 5.91 -19.66
CA GLU A 94 12.96 5.66 -18.59
C GLU A 94 13.61 4.98 -17.39
N GLY A 95 13.36 5.53 -16.20
CA GLY A 95 13.73 4.90 -14.94
C GLY A 95 12.77 3.76 -14.56
N PRO A 96 13.09 3.01 -13.50
CA PRO A 96 12.27 1.89 -13.04
C PRO A 96 10.88 2.28 -12.54
N VAL A 97 10.61 3.56 -12.28
CA VAL A 97 9.28 4.05 -11.90
C VAL A 97 8.24 3.86 -13.01
N PHE A 98 8.67 3.70 -14.26
CA PHE A 98 7.82 3.42 -15.42
C PHE A 98 7.38 1.94 -15.44
N ALA A 99 6.55 1.58 -14.48
CA ALA A 99 6.00 0.22 -14.33
C ALA A 99 4.60 0.26 -13.69
N ASN A 100 3.85 -0.84 -13.81
CA ASN A 100 2.55 -0.97 -13.15
C ASN A 100 2.69 -1.27 -11.65
N VAL A 101 3.70 -2.05 -11.28
CA VAL A 101 4.04 -2.30 -9.88
C VAL A 101 5.54 -2.07 -9.68
N VAL A 102 5.86 -1.12 -8.82
CA VAL A 102 7.23 -0.79 -8.42
C VAL A 102 7.42 -1.24 -6.97
N LEU A 103 8.34 -2.17 -6.75
CA LEU A 103 8.81 -2.48 -5.41
C LEU A 103 9.98 -1.57 -5.06
N ALA A 104 9.73 -0.60 -4.20
CA ALA A 104 10.73 0.28 -3.61
C ALA A 104 11.31 -0.39 -2.35
N ASP A 105 12.33 -1.22 -2.54
CA ASP A 105 12.87 -2.08 -1.49
C ASP A 105 13.90 -1.34 -0.64
N GLU A 106 13.75 -1.42 0.69
CA GLU A 106 14.56 -0.71 1.67
C GLU A 106 14.55 0.83 1.47
N LEU A 107 13.37 1.40 1.25
CA LEU A 107 13.18 2.82 0.93
C LEU A 107 13.83 3.78 1.94
N ASN A 108 13.92 3.37 3.21
CA ASN A 108 14.58 4.14 4.26
C ASN A 108 16.12 4.07 4.23
N ARG A 109 16.75 3.39 3.26
CA ARG A 109 18.21 3.36 3.09
C ARG A 109 18.74 4.40 2.10
N THR A 110 17.89 5.14 1.43
CA THR A 110 18.33 6.21 0.53
C THR A 110 18.10 7.60 1.11
N THR A 111 18.74 8.60 0.52
CA THR A 111 18.63 9.99 0.98
C THR A 111 17.21 10.54 0.81
N PRO A 112 16.79 11.53 1.64
CA PRO A 112 15.47 12.16 1.49
C PRO A 112 15.21 12.74 0.09
N ARG A 113 16.26 13.17 -0.62
CA ARG A 113 16.16 13.69 -1.98
C ARG A 113 15.71 12.60 -2.97
N THR A 114 16.28 11.43 -2.88
CA THR A 114 15.92 10.28 -3.75
C THR A 114 14.55 9.71 -3.36
N GLN A 115 14.24 9.66 -2.06
CA GLN A 115 12.89 9.33 -1.59
C GLN A 115 11.83 10.28 -2.19
N ALA A 116 12.10 11.59 -2.18
CA ALA A 116 11.18 12.60 -2.70
C ALA A 116 10.85 12.40 -4.19
N ALA A 117 11.81 12.01 -5.01
CA ALA A 117 11.58 11.73 -6.44
C ALA A 117 10.58 10.59 -6.68
N LEU A 118 10.68 9.50 -5.90
CA LEU A 118 9.69 8.41 -5.94
C LEU A 118 8.32 8.89 -5.45
N LEU A 119 8.28 9.61 -4.34
CA LEU A 119 7.03 10.03 -3.70
C LEU A 119 6.28 11.11 -4.51
N GLU A 120 6.98 11.93 -5.29
CA GLU A 120 6.37 12.84 -6.26
C GLU A 120 5.68 12.06 -7.38
N SER A 121 6.37 11.07 -7.95
CA SER A 121 5.79 10.22 -8.99
C SER A 121 4.55 9.44 -8.54
N MET A 122 4.51 9.03 -7.26
CA MET A 122 3.33 8.39 -6.64
C MET A 122 2.12 9.33 -6.55
N ALA A 123 2.35 10.59 -6.20
CA ALA A 123 1.28 11.56 -6.00
C ALA A 123 0.67 12.03 -7.32
N GLU A 124 1.52 12.29 -8.31
CA GLU A 124 1.13 12.96 -9.55
C GLU A 124 0.85 11.95 -10.70
N GLY A 125 1.33 10.70 -10.58
CA GLY A 125 1.24 9.71 -11.66
C GLY A 125 2.03 10.10 -12.90
N GLN A 126 3.05 10.94 -12.70
CA GLN A 126 3.95 11.46 -13.74
C GLN A 126 5.30 11.86 -13.14
N VAL A 127 6.28 12.05 -13.97
CA VAL A 127 7.58 12.65 -13.62
C VAL A 127 7.91 13.79 -14.58
N THR A 128 8.50 14.87 -14.07
CA THR A 128 8.93 16.00 -14.88
C THR A 128 10.45 16.08 -14.84
N ILE A 129 11.09 15.90 -16.00
CA ILE A 129 12.54 15.88 -16.17
C ILE A 129 12.90 16.91 -17.21
N GLU A 130 13.77 17.87 -16.86
CA GLU A 130 14.20 18.97 -17.74
C GLU A 130 13.04 19.73 -18.40
N GLY A 131 11.95 19.91 -17.63
CA GLY A 131 10.76 20.63 -18.10
C GLY A 131 9.81 19.81 -18.97
N VAL A 132 10.13 18.55 -19.27
CA VAL A 132 9.24 17.64 -19.99
C VAL A 132 8.55 16.70 -19.03
N THR A 133 7.23 16.62 -19.12
CA THR A 133 6.40 15.74 -18.28
C THR A 133 6.16 14.41 -18.97
N HIS A 134 6.50 13.32 -18.29
CA HIS A 134 6.28 11.94 -18.72
C HIS A 134 5.24 11.26 -17.83
N THR A 135 4.15 10.81 -18.44
CA THR A 135 3.07 10.10 -17.73
C THR A 135 3.47 8.67 -17.42
N LEU A 136 3.20 8.21 -16.20
CA LEU A 136 3.47 6.85 -15.78
C LEU A 136 2.39 5.86 -16.25
N PRO A 137 2.72 4.57 -16.41
CA PRO A 137 1.76 3.53 -16.77
C PRO A 137 0.57 3.46 -15.80
N ARG A 138 -0.61 3.12 -16.31
CA ARG A 138 -1.83 2.94 -15.50
C ARG A 138 -2.37 1.51 -15.66
N PRO A 139 -2.83 0.87 -14.57
CA PRO A 139 -2.70 1.31 -13.16
C PRO A 139 -1.24 1.31 -12.71
N MET A 140 -0.91 2.18 -11.76
CA MET A 140 0.41 2.20 -11.10
C MET A 140 0.23 2.00 -9.61
N MET A 141 1.13 1.23 -9.00
CA MET A 141 1.23 1.04 -7.56
C MET A 141 2.69 0.94 -7.12
N VAL A 142 3.06 1.69 -6.12
CA VAL A 142 4.33 1.52 -5.42
C VAL A 142 4.08 0.68 -4.17
N ILE A 143 4.88 -0.34 -4.00
CA ILE A 143 5.01 -1.12 -2.78
C ILE A 143 6.33 -0.70 -2.15
N GLY A 144 6.27 0.17 -1.14
CA GLY A 144 7.44 0.55 -0.36
C GLY A 144 7.77 -0.53 0.65
N SER A 145 9.04 -0.91 0.80
CA SER A 145 9.46 -1.73 1.93
C SER A 145 10.44 -0.96 2.81
N GLN A 146 10.33 -1.14 4.11
CA GLN A 146 11.30 -0.64 5.07
C GLN A 146 11.51 -1.62 6.21
N MET A 147 12.68 -1.55 6.84
CA MET A 147 12.92 -2.27 8.09
C MET A 147 12.29 -1.49 9.24
N PRO A 148 11.64 -2.17 10.21
CA PRO A 148 10.96 -1.52 11.33
C PRO A 148 11.91 -0.83 12.29
N TYR A 149 13.20 -1.15 12.19
CA TYR A 149 14.23 -0.62 13.09
C TYR A 149 15.14 0.35 12.33
N GLY A 150 15.30 1.56 12.87
CA GLY A 150 16.32 2.48 12.44
C GLY A 150 17.71 1.92 12.79
N GLY A 151 18.71 2.21 11.95
CA GLY A 151 20.10 1.83 12.16
C GLY A 151 21.03 2.83 11.46
N PRO A 152 22.34 2.69 11.65
CA PRO A 152 23.31 3.51 10.92
C PRO A 152 23.04 3.47 9.40
N GLY A 153 23.00 4.63 8.75
CA GLY A 153 22.76 4.73 7.30
C GLY A 153 21.28 4.59 6.89
N THR A 154 20.35 4.74 7.82
CA THR A 154 18.91 4.82 7.49
C THR A 154 18.40 6.25 7.63
N TYR A 155 17.46 6.60 6.74
CA TYR A 155 16.73 7.87 6.72
C TYR A 155 15.23 7.56 6.84
N PRO A 156 14.65 7.63 8.04
CA PRO A 156 13.23 7.37 8.24
C PRO A 156 12.37 8.26 7.35
N LEU A 157 11.26 7.73 6.89
CA LEU A 157 10.26 8.53 6.18
C LEU A 157 9.68 9.57 7.14
N THR A 158 9.58 10.82 6.67
CA THR A 158 8.82 11.84 7.40
C THR A 158 7.34 11.52 7.40
N THR A 159 6.58 12.12 8.33
CA THR A 159 5.11 11.98 8.39
C THR A 159 4.43 12.31 7.05
N VAL A 160 4.89 13.37 6.38
CA VAL A 160 4.38 13.80 5.06
C VAL A 160 4.67 12.75 3.97
N GLN A 161 5.82 12.10 4.05
CA GLN A 161 6.19 11.05 3.10
C GLN A 161 5.41 9.76 3.34
N ALA A 162 5.29 9.34 4.60
CA ALA A 162 4.52 8.18 4.99
C ALA A 162 3.03 8.34 4.63
N ASP A 163 2.47 9.56 4.77
CA ASP A 163 1.06 9.87 4.46
C ASP A 163 0.68 9.68 2.98
N ARG A 164 1.65 9.50 2.08
CA ARG A 164 1.41 9.19 0.65
C ARG A 164 1.09 7.72 0.40
N PHE A 165 1.44 6.84 1.32
CA PHE A 165 1.01 5.44 1.26
C PHE A 165 -0.41 5.30 1.80
N LEU A 166 -1.28 4.63 1.04
CA LEU A 166 -2.68 4.41 1.43
C LEU A 166 -2.78 3.47 2.63
N LEU A 167 -2.03 2.37 2.57
CA LEU A 167 -2.07 1.27 3.53
C LEU A 167 -0.68 0.92 4.03
N HIS A 168 -0.62 0.42 5.24
CA HIS A 168 0.53 -0.23 5.84
C HIS A 168 0.24 -1.71 6.08
N GLY A 169 1.21 -2.56 5.78
CA GLY A 169 1.14 -3.99 6.02
C GLY A 169 2.38 -4.52 6.73
N TRP A 170 2.21 -5.53 7.56
CA TRP A 170 3.30 -6.22 8.21
C TRP A 170 3.64 -7.53 7.49
N SER A 171 4.91 -7.73 7.17
CA SER A 171 5.45 -8.98 6.63
C SER A 171 6.29 -9.69 7.68
N GLY A 172 5.63 -10.39 8.60
CA GLY A 172 6.29 -11.15 9.67
C GLY A 172 6.98 -12.41 9.17
N MET A 173 7.67 -13.10 10.06
CA MET A 173 8.22 -14.45 9.77
C MET A 173 7.08 -15.44 9.48
N PRO A 174 7.30 -16.42 8.62
CA PRO A 174 6.32 -17.50 8.41
C PRO A 174 6.13 -18.31 9.70
N SER A 175 4.96 -18.94 9.84
CA SER A 175 4.78 -19.98 10.88
C SER A 175 5.63 -21.21 10.57
N VAL A 176 5.79 -22.09 11.54
CA VAL A 176 6.57 -23.33 11.35
C VAL A 176 5.98 -24.20 10.23
N GLU A 177 4.65 -24.22 10.11
CA GLU A 177 3.91 -24.94 9.07
C GLU A 177 4.14 -24.31 7.70
N GLU A 178 4.05 -22.98 7.60
CA GLU A 178 4.34 -22.24 6.38
C GLU A 178 5.80 -22.40 5.97
N GLU A 179 6.74 -22.34 6.92
CA GLU A 179 8.17 -22.53 6.64
C GLU A 179 8.46 -23.94 6.12
N ARG A 180 7.83 -24.98 6.72
CA ARG A 180 7.92 -26.37 6.22
C ARG A 180 7.40 -26.49 4.79
N GLU A 181 6.27 -25.83 4.47
CA GLU A 181 5.74 -25.80 3.11
C GLU A 181 6.68 -25.08 2.15
N ILE A 182 7.25 -23.92 2.54
CA ILE A 182 8.20 -23.16 1.71
C ILE A 182 9.42 -24.02 1.38
N VAL A 183 10.03 -24.64 2.39
CA VAL A 183 11.23 -25.47 2.20
C VAL A 183 10.93 -26.71 1.36
N GLY A 184 9.80 -27.37 1.63
CA GLY A 184 9.39 -28.56 0.89
C GLY A 184 8.94 -28.32 -0.55
N ALA A 185 8.56 -27.08 -0.88
CA ALA A 185 8.06 -26.71 -2.20
C ALA A 185 8.99 -25.73 -2.95
N ILE A 186 10.24 -25.54 -2.50
CA ILE A 186 11.13 -24.50 -3.03
C ILE A 186 11.31 -24.59 -4.54
N ASP A 187 11.56 -25.78 -5.09
CA ASP A 187 11.74 -25.97 -6.53
C ASP A 187 10.48 -25.59 -7.33
N ARG A 188 9.29 -25.83 -6.75
CA ARG A 188 8.01 -25.44 -7.34
C ARG A 188 7.85 -23.92 -7.29
N ILE A 189 8.13 -23.32 -6.14
CA ILE A 189 8.00 -21.86 -5.91
C ILE A 189 8.94 -21.09 -6.84
N GLU A 190 10.20 -21.53 -7.00
CA GLU A 190 11.16 -20.90 -7.90
C GLU A 190 10.82 -21.03 -9.39
N ARG A 191 10.18 -22.15 -9.79
CA ARG A 191 9.75 -22.38 -11.17
C ARG A 191 8.37 -21.79 -11.47
N ASN A 192 7.61 -21.42 -10.43
CA ASN A 192 6.22 -21.00 -10.60
C ASN A 192 6.16 -19.62 -11.25
N ILE A 193 5.79 -19.61 -12.52
CA ILE A 193 5.41 -18.42 -13.26
C ILE A 193 3.91 -18.24 -13.01
N VAL A 194 3.54 -17.24 -12.24
CA VAL A 194 2.12 -16.85 -12.10
C VAL A 194 1.64 -16.39 -13.47
N ASN A 195 0.65 -17.08 -14.01
CA ASN A 195 0.04 -16.63 -15.25
C ASN A 195 -0.86 -15.42 -14.98
N PRO A 196 -0.92 -14.44 -15.88
CA PRO A 196 -1.81 -13.32 -15.71
C PRO A 196 -3.27 -13.78 -15.60
N VAL A 197 -3.94 -13.43 -14.51
CA VAL A 197 -5.38 -13.66 -14.32
C VAL A 197 -6.18 -12.60 -15.07
N VAL A 198 -5.60 -11.39 -15.11
CA VAL A 198 -6.19 -10.19 -15.71
C VAL A 198 -5.13 -9.39 -16.46
N GLY A 199 -5.56 -8.35 -17.18
CA GLY A 199 -4.65 -7.34 -17.73
C GLY A 199 -4.82 -6.00 -16.99
N PRO A 200 -3.90 -5.05 -17.20
CA PRO A 200 -3.96 -3.72 -16.58
C PRO A 200 -5.28 -2.99 -16.79
N GLN A 201 -5.92 -3.16 -17.96
CA GLN A 201 -7.21 -2.55 -18.25
C GLN A 201 -8.33 -3.08 -17.34
N ALA A 202 -8.37 -4.39 -17.08
CA ALA A 202 -9.36 -4.99 -16.19
C ALA A 202 -9.24 -4.45 -14.75
N ILE A 203 -8.03 -4.13 -14.29
CA ILE A 203 -7.84 -3.47 -12.99
C ILE A 203 -8.43 -2.05 -12.98
N LEU A 204 -8.31 -1.31 -14.08
CA LEU A 204 -8.94 0.01 -14.19
C LEU A 204 -10.47 -0.09 -14.21
N ASP A 205 -11.01 -1.11 -14.82
CA ASP A 205 -12.46 -1.38 -14.83
C ASP A 205 -12.94 -1.78 -13.43
N LEU A 206 -12.23 -2.67 -12.73
CA LEU A 206 -12.49 -2.99 -11.33
C LEU A 206 -12.45 -1.76 -10.41
N ARG A 207 -11.52 -0.82 -10.62
CA ARG A 207 -11.49 0.45 -9.88
C ARG A 207 -12.76 1.28 -10.07
N ARG A 208 -13.35 1.25 -11.28
CA ARG A 208 -14.62 1.94 -11.54
C ARG A 208 -15.76 1.27 -10.78
N GLU A 209 -15.83 -0.06 -10.78
CA GLU A 209 -16.82 -0.81 -9.99
C GLU A 209 -16.68 -0.53 -8.49
N VAL A 210 -15.46 -0.57 -7.96
CA VAL A 210 -15.17 -0.23 -6.55
C VAL A 210 -15.61 1.21 -6.22
N ALA A 211 -15.47 2.15 -7.16
CA ALA A 211 -15.92 3.53 -6.96
C ALA A 211 -17.45 3.66 -6.87
N MET A 212 -18.21 2.69 -7.37
CA MET A 212 -19.68 2.64 -7.27
C MET A 212 -20.19 1.99 -5.98
N VAL A 213 -19.32 1.34 -5.19
CA VAL A 213 -19.71 0.78 -3.88
C VAL A 213 -20.25 1.87 -2.97
N HIS A 214 -21.45 1.66 -2.46
CA HIS A 214 -22.16 2.65 -1.67
C HIS A 214 -21.52 2.84 -0.29
N VAL A 215 -21.36 4.11 0.12
CA VAL A 215 -20.94 4.49 1.47
C VAL A 215 -22.00 5.38 2.07
N SER A 216 -22.71 4.88 3.07
CA SER A 216 -23.77 5.65 3.70
C SER A 216 -23.21 6.84 4.49
N PRO A 217 -24.01 7.92 4.70
CA PRO A 217 -23.61 9.04 5.56
C PRO A 217 -23.19 8.60 6.97
N LEU A 218 -23.77 7.53 7.51
CA LEU A 218 -23.42 6.97 8.82
C LEU A 218 -22.00 6.40 8.84
N ILE A 219 -21.57 5.74 7.76
CA ILE A 219 -20.18 5.26 7.63
C ILE A 219 -19.21 6.44 7.57
N VAL A 220 -19.55 7.50 6.82
CA VAL A 220 -18.73 8.72 6.78
C VAL A 220 -18.63 9.34 8.19
N GLN A 221 -19.73 9.44 8.92
CA GLN A 221 -19.74 9.93 10.29
C GLN A 221 -18.89 9.05 11.22
N TYR A 222 -18.94 7.72 11.05
CA TYR A 222 -18.10 6.80 11.81
C TYR A 222 -16.60 7.01 11.52
N ILE A 223 -16.21 7.17 10.26
CA ILE A 223 -14.84 7.51 9.89
C ILE A 223 -14.40 8.81 10.57
N LEU A 224 -15.25 9.84 10.55
CA LEU A 224 -14.93 11.13 11.18
C LEU A 224 -14.82 11.00 12.71
N SER A 225 -15.67 10.22 13.36
CA SER A 225 -15.56 9.98 14.81
C SER A 225 -14.26 9.27 15.20
N LEU A 226 -13.80 8.30 14.40
CA LEU A 226 -12.48 7.68 14.59
C LEU A 226 -11.35 8.71 14.49
N LEU A 227 -11.43 9.64 13.51
CA LEU A 227 -10.44 10.72 13.36
C LEU A 227 -10.45 11.71 14.53
N GLU A 228 -11.60 12.05 15.04
CA GLU A 228 -11.74 12.93 16.22
C GLU A 228 -11.11 12.28 17.45
N VAL A 229 -11.44 11.02 17.73
CA VAL A 229 -10.91 10.28 18.88
C VAL A 229 -9.38 10.16 18.80
N ILE A 230 -8.82 9.74 17.65
CA ILE A 230 -7.38 9.55 17.55
C ILE A 230 -6.60 10.87 17.60
N ARG A 231 -7.17 11.96 17.07
CA ARG A 231 -6.55 13.30 17.14
C ARG A 231 -6.54 13.89 18.53
N ALA A 232 -7.55 13.54 19.36
CA ALA A 232 -7.66 13.97 20.73
C ALA A 232 -6.89 13.08 21.71
N HIS A 233 -6.31 11.97 21.24
CA HIS A 233 -5.64 11.00 22.11
C HIS A 233 -4.36 11.60 22.71
N ASP A 234 -4.19 11.49 24.03
CA ASP A 234 -3.12 12.13 24.81
C ASP A 234 -1.70 11.72 24.39
N ALA A 235 -1.52 10.48 23.92
CA ALA A 235 -0.24 9.94 23.49
C ALA A 235 0.18 10.40 22.08
N VAL A 236 -0.71 11.02 21.28
CA VAL A 236 -0.43 11.44 19.91
C VAL A 236 0.30 12.78 19.91
N ALA A 237 1.46 12.84 19.23
CA ALA A 237 2.26 14.05 19.12
C ALA A 237 1.74 14.99 18.02
N GLU A 238 1.38 14.43 16.86
CA GLU A 238 0.90 15.18 15.71
C GLU A 238 -0.47 14.65 15.26
N PRO A 239 -1.47 15.51 15.05
CA PRO A 239 -2.78 15.05 14.61
C PRO A 239 -2.70 14.45 13.20
N VAL A 240 -3.31 13.29 13.00
CA VAL A 240 -3.37 12.64 11.69
C VAL A 240 -4.10 13.51 10.67
N SER A 241 -3.61 13.48 9.43
CA SER A 241 -4.12 14.33 8.34
C SER A 241 -5.53 13.91 7.89
N PRO A 242 -6.26 14.79 7.17
CA PRO A 242 -7.54 14.42 6.54
C PRO A 242 -7.41 13.28 5.51
N ARG A 243 -6.21 13.01 4.99
CA ARG A 243 -5.96 11.89 4.07
C ARG A 243 -6.28 10.53 4.68
N VAL A 244 -6.18 10.40 6.01
CA VAL A 244 -6.59 9.18 6.73
C VAL A 244 -8.07 8.86 6.49
N GLY A 245 -8.96 9.85 6.58
CA GLY A 245 -10.39 9.66 6.29
C GLY A 245 -10.64 9.27 4.83
N ILE A 246 -9.93 9.93 3.90
CA ILE A 246 -10.01 9.59 2.47
C ILE A 246 -9.49 8.17 2.22
N ALA A 247 -8.40 7.77 2.88
CA ALA A 247 -7.83 6.44 2.78
C ALA A 247 -8.79 5.37 3.31
N LEU A 248 -9.38 5.57 4.50
CA LEU A 248 -10.41 4.68 5.05
C LEU A 248 -11.60 4.55 4.10
N PHE A 249 -12.13 5.66 3.60
CA PHE A 249 -13.25 5.66 2.68
C PHE A 249 -12.98 4.84 1.41
N LYS A 250 -11.81 5.04 0.78
CA LYS A 250 -11.44 4.32 -0.45
C LYS A 250 -11.12 2.85 -0.19
N ALA A 251 -10.36 2.56 0.86
CA ALA A 251 -9.96 1.20 1.18
C ALA A 251 -11.15 0.35 1.64
N SER A 252 -12.10 0.90 2.41
CA SER A 252 -13.30 0.18 2.84
C SER A 252 -14.22 -0.17 1.66
N ARG A 253 -14.33 0.70 0.63
CA ARG A 253 -15.02 0.34 -0.61
C ARG A 253 -14.38 -0.86 -1.30
N ALA A 254 -13.05 -0.85 -1.42
CA ALA A 254 -12.33 -1.96 -2.03
C ALA A 254 -12.48 -3.25 -1.20
N ALA A 255 -12.45 -3.17 0.12
CA ALA A 255 -12.67 -4.32 1.00
C ALA A 255 -14.09 -4.89 0.85
N ALA A 256 -15.12 -4.04 0.87
CA ALA A 256 -16.51 -4.46 0.67
C ALA A 256 -16.70 -5.16 -0.70
N TYR A 257 -16.11 -4.60 -1.76
CA TYR A 257 -16.16 -5.18 -3.10
C TYR A 257 -15.48 -6.55 -3.15
N LEU A 258 -14.31 -6.72 -2.50
CA LEU A 258 -13.63 -8.01 -2.39
C LEU A 258 -14.47 -9.08 -1.69
N ASP A 259 -15.33 -8.66 -0.77
CA ASP A 259 -16.25 -9.52 -0.04
C ASP A 259 -17.61 -9.69 -0.76
N GLY A 260 -17.70 -9.24 -2.03
CA GLY A 260 -18.88 -9.39 -2.89
C GLY A 260 -20.05 -8.48 -2.52
N ARG A 261 -19.80 -7.37 -1.80
CA ARG A 261 -20.82 -6.40 -1.39
C ARG A 261 -20.71 -5.10 -2.18
N ASP A 262 -21.85 -4.49 -2.44
CA ASP A 262 -21.99 -3.18 -3.09
C ASP A 262 -22.19 -2.02 -2.10
N PHE A 263 -22.02 -2.29 -0.80
CA PHE A 263 -22.06 -1.31 0.29
C PHE A 263 -21.01 -1.60 1.37
N VAL A 264 -20.55 -0.52 2.03
CA VAL A 264 -19.57 -0.57 3.11
C VAL A 264 -20.24 -0.78 4.47
N LEU A 265 -19.67 -1.67 5.28
CA LEU A 265 -20.04 -1.90 6.68
C LEU A 265 -19.07 -1.21 7.64
N PRO A 266 -19.48 -0.90 8.88
CA PRO A 266 -18.55 -0.40 9.92
C PRO A 266 -17.36 -1.34 10.15
N ASP A 267 -17.56 -2.66 10.01
CA ASP A 267 -16.50 -3.65 10.20
C ASP A 267 -15.44 -3.58 9.12
N ASP A 268 -15.75 -3.13 7.89
CA ASP A 268 -14.74 -2.88 6.84
C ASP A 268 -13.80 -1.73 7.25
N VAL A 269 -14.38 -0.68 7.86
CA VAL A 269 -13.60 0.46 8.37
C VAL A 269 -12.71 0.03 9.53
N LYS A 270 -13.27 -0.73 10.51
CA LYS A 270 -12.52 -1.23 11.67
C LYS A 270 -11.36 -2.14 11.25
N ALA A 271 -11.60 -3.09 10.35
CA ALA A 271 -10.59 -4.04 9.90
C ALA A 271 -9.39 -3.35 9.21
N LEU A 272 -9.63 -2.22 8.55
CA LEU A 272 -8.59 -1.47 7.84
C LEU A 272 -7.99 -0.32 8.66
N PHE A 273 -8.58 0.04 9.80
CA PHE A 273 -8.16 1.21 10.56
C PHE A 273 -6.68 1.17 10.92
N THR A 274 -6.20 0.05 11.47
CA THR A 274 -4.77 -0.14 11.77
C THR A 274 -3.90 0.05 10.55
N SER A 275 -4.22 -0.62 9.44
CA SER A 275 -3.43 -0.55 8.21
C SER A 275 -3.41 0.85 7.58
N VAL A 276 -4.44 1.66 7.82
CA VAL A 276 -4.48 3.05 7.33
C VAL A 276 -3.74 4.02 8.24
N VAL A 277 -3.78 3.81 9.57
CA VAL A 277 -3.31 4.80 10.55
C VAL A 277 -1.88 4.56 11.01
N TYR A 278 -1.44 3.31 11.14
CA TYR A 278 -0.22 2.91 11.81
C TYR A 278 1.03 3.70 11.40
N HIS A 279 1.28 3.80 10.10
CA HIS A 279 2.46 4.47 9.54
C HIS A 279 2.38 6.00 9.56
N ARG A 280 1.22 6.55 9.94
CA ARG A 280 0.96 7.99 10.06
C ARG A 280 0.97 8.48 11.50
N LEU A 281 1.00 7.55 12.44
CA LEU A 281 0.88 7.86 13.86
C LEU A 281 2.25 8.13 14.47
N VAL A 282 2.41 9.32 15.01
CA VAL A 282 3.60 9.73 15.77
C VAL A 282 3.21 9.89 17.21
N LEU A 283 3.85 9.16 18.10
CA LEU A 283 3.63 9.24 19.53
C LEU A 283 4.54 10.31 20.16
N LYS A 284 4.08 10.83 21.29
CA LYS A 284 4.91 11.70 22.12
C LYS A 284 6.06 10.89 22.73
N PRO A 285 7.28 11.45 22.78
CA PRO A 285 8.44 10.76 23.37
C PRO A 285 8.19 10.27 24.79
N GLU A 286 7.44 11.01 25.60
CA GLU A 286 7.10 10.64 26.97
C GLU A 286 6.20 9.40 26.99
N SER A 287 5.24 9.33 26.05
CA SER A 287 4.34 8.18 25.93
C SER A 287 5.07 6.91 25.49
N GLU A 288 6.03 7.04 24.56
CA GLU A 288 6.90 5.92 24.15
C GLU A 288 7.81 5.46 25.30
N ALA A 289 8.34 6.40 26.09
CA ALA A 289 9.15 6.08 27.28
C ALA A 289 8.35 5.34 28.36
N ASP A 290 7.04 5.66 28.47
CA ASP A 290 6.08 4.96 29.35
C ASP A 290 5.66 3.58 28.81
N GLY A 291 6.19 3.15 27.64
CA GLY A 291 5.92 1.86 27.02
C GLY A 291 4.60 1.79 26.22
N ARG A 292 3.95 2.94 25.95
CA ARG A 292 2.77 2.98 25.07
C ARG A 292 3.18 2.73 23.62
N THR A 293 2.41 1.91 22.92
CA THR A 293 2.64 1.56 21.52
C THR A 293 1.60 2.20 20.60
N ARG A 294 1.89 2.24 19.30
CA ARG A 294 0.93 2.67 18.28
C ARG A 294 -0.31 1.77 18.27
N GLU A 295 -0.12 0.48 18.50
CA GLU A 295 -1.17 -0.53 18.62
C GLU A 295 -2.12 -0.22 19.77
N ASP A 296 -1.59 0.24 20.91
CA ASP A 296 -2.43 0.61 22.08
C ASP A 296 -3.31 1.81 21.75
N VAL A 297 -2.77 2.83 21.07
CA VAL A 297 -3.53 4.00 20.64
C VAL A 297 -4.61 3.63 19.63
N VAL A 298 -4.29 2.79 18.66
CA VAL A 298 -5.25 2.30 17.66
C VAL A 298 -6.38 1.53 18.32
N ARG A 299 -6.05 0.60 19.24
CA ARG A 299 -7.02 -0.19 19.98
C ARG A 299 -7.94 0.70 20.81
N ALA A 300 -7.38 1.61 21.60
CA ALA A 300 -8.16 2.56 22.40
C ALA A 300 -9.09 3.43 21.55
N THR A 301 -8.62 3.85 20.35
CA THR A 301 -9.44 4.60 19.41
C THR A 301 -10.64 3.79 18.90
N LEU A 302 -10.43 2.53 18.52
CA LEU A 302 -11.50 1.65 18.05
C LEU A 302 -12.52 1.32 19.14
N GLU A 303 -12.09 1.22 20.39
CA GLU A 303 -12.96 1.00 21.54
C GLU A 303 -13.80 2.24 21.92
N ALA A 304 -13.21 3.43 21.80
CA ALA A 304 -13.86 4.69 22.17
C ALA A 304 -14.82 5.23 21.09
N ALA A 305 -14.54 4.94 19.82
CA ALA A 305 -15.36 5.46 18.73
C ALA A 305 -16.71 4.71 18.63
N VAL A 306 -17.79 5.46 18.75
CA VAL A 306 -19.14 4.92 18.69
C VAL A 306 -19.56 4.70 17.23
N VAL A 307 -20.00 3.48 16.91
CA VAL A 307 -20.63 3.20 15.62
C VAL A 307 -22.02 3.85 15.60
N PRO A 308 -22.31 4.79 14.68
CA PRO A 308 -23.60 5.42 14.60
C PRO A 308 -24.69 4.37 14.30
N ARG A 309 -25.75 4.38 15.11
CA ARG A 309 -26.96 3.59 14.84
C ARG A 309 -27.87 4.42 13.97
N GLY A 310 -28.42 3.84 12.90
CA GLY A 310 -29.50 4.46 12.14
C GLY A 310 -30.67 4.72 13.11
N GLN A 311 -31.18 5.95 13.14
CA GLN A 311 -32.49 6.16 13.73
C GLN A 311 -33.44 5.32 12.86
N GLU A 312 -34.17 4.40 13.48
CA GLU A 312 -35.35 3.83 12.87
C GLU A 312 -36.22 5.02 12.50
N PHE A 313 -36.47 5.18 11.20
CA PHE A 313 -37.51 6.11 10.75
C PHE A 313 -38.82 5.51 11.29
N GLU A 314 -39.26 5.99 12.47
CA GLU A 314 -40.65 5.88 12.84
C GLU A 314 -41.45 6.63 11.75
N GLY A 315 -42.18 5.83 10.99
CA GLY A 315 -42.95 6.22 9.81
C GLY A 315 -44.20 7.03 10.16
#